data_1b259df23421efe1c554dea33f06967a
#
_entry.id   1b259df23421efe1c554dea33f06967a
#
_cell.length_a   1.000
_cell.length_b   1.000
_cell.length_c   1.000
_cell.angle_alpha   90.00
_cell.angle_beta   90.00
_cell.angle_gamma   90.00
#
_symmetry.space_group_name_H-M   'P 1'
#
loop_
_entity.id
_entity.type
_entity.pdbx_description
1 polymer ?
#
loop_
_entity_poly.entity_id
_entity_poly.type
_entity_poly.pdbx_seq_one_letter_code
_entity_poly.pdbx_strand_id
1 'polypeptide(L)'
;PHAARLLERVAACVASREPVLLVGEEGGGKTTLVQVLARHCGATLRVLNLSHATDAEELLGGVRPVSVAEVSRRLRDACAELFAATFDAAANAAFLGVLDRAFAASDWAKVARGAAKACDAYTKSSKRRKLDAGQTAGWARLATQAQSLERRCAEPHRLAFAFMASALADAAAKGDWVLLDEVNLAPGDVLQHLLPLLE
;
A
#
# COMPACT_ATOMS: atom_id res chain seq x y z
N PRO A 1 -25.02 4.19 29.05
CA PRO A 1 -24.01 4.02 30.10
C PRO A 1 -23.04 2.90 29.80
N HIS A 2 -23.50 1.71 29.33
CA HIS A 2 -22.59 0.56 29.08
C HIS A 2 -21.69 0.78 27.87
N ALA A 3 -22.25 1.20 26.76
CA ALA A 3 -21.49 1.48 25.52
C ALA A 3 -20.44 2.59 25.72
N ALA A 4 -20.73 3.62 26.52
CA ALA A 4 -19.77 4.68 26.80
C ALA A 4 -18.55 4.17 27.59
N ARG A 5 -18.77 3.34 28.61
CA ARG A 5 -17.68 2.71 29.37
C ARG A 5 -16.82 1.78 28.51
N LEU A 6 -17.45 1.04 27.60
CA LEU A 6 -16.74 0.17 26.68
C LEU A 6 -15.88 1.00 25.71
N LEU A 7 -16.44 2.10 25.19
CA LEU A 7 -15.72 3.03 24.32
C LEU A 7 -14.49 3.63 25.05
N GLU A 8 -14.65 4.07 26.30
CA GLU A 8 -13.56 4.59 27.11
C GLU A 8 -12.45 3.56 27.32
N ARG A 9 -12.80 2.31 27.60
CA ARG A 9 -11.82 1.22 27.77
C ARG A 9 -11.05 0.94 26.48
N VAL A 10 -11.75 0.83 25.37
CA VAL A 10 -11.11 0.62 24.04
C VAL A 10 -10.23 1.81 23.69
N ALA A 11 -10.69 3.04 23.94
CA ALA A 11 -9.89 4.24 23.70
C ALA A 11 -8.62 4.27 24.55
N ALA A 12 -8.66 3.82 25.80
CA ALA A 12 -7.48 3.72 26.67
C ALA A 12 -6.46 2.72 26.12
N CYS A 13 -6.88 1.51 25.68
CA CYS A 13 -5.99 0.54 25.07
C CYS A 13 -5.35 1.08 23.78
N VAL A 14 -6.13 1.75 22.94
CA VAL A 14 -5.61 2.37 21.72
C VAL A 14 -4.59 3.47 22.03
N ALA A 15 -4.84 4.30 23.05
CA ALA A 15 -3.91 5.32 23.49
C ALA A 15 -2.57 4.72 24.00
N SER A 16 -2.66 3.54 24.63
CA SER A 16 -1.49 2.77 25.08
C SER A 16 -0.84 1.93 23.96
N ARG A 17 -1.39 1.94 22.75
CA ARG A 17 -0.98 1.09 21.61
C ARG A 17 -1.06 -0.40 21.91
N GLU A 18 -2.05 -0.80 22.68
CA GLU A 18 -2.30 -2.20 23.02
C GLU A 18 -3.33 -2.81 22.05
N PRO A 19 -3.13 -4.07 21.60
CA PRO A 19 -4.14 -4.77 20.82
C PRO A 19 -5.39 -5.02 21.68
N VAL A 20 -6.56 -4.99 21.06
CA VAL A 20 -7.86 -5.12 21.75
C VAL A 20 -8.64 -6.29 21.19
N LEU A 21 -9.07 -7.20 22.05
CA LEU A 21 -10.01 -8.26 21.71
C LEU A 21 -11.41 -7.92 22.23
N LEU A 22 -12.38 -7.81 21.32
CA LEU A 22 -13.78 -7.59 21.64
C LEU A 22 -14.54 -8.91 21.52
N VAL A 23 -15.07 -9.40 22.63
CA VAL A 23 -15.86 -10.63 22.69
C VAL A 23 -17.32 -10.31 23.07
N GLY A 24 -18.27 -10.89 22.39
CA GLY A 24 -19.71 -10.70 22.64
C GLY A 24 -20.56 -11.26 21.52
N GLU A 25 -21.87 -11.27 21.72
CA GLU A 25 -22.86 -11.78 20.77
C GLU A 25 -22.86 -11.00 19.45
N GLU A 26 -23.29 -11.66 18.37
CA GLU A 26 -23.54 -11.01 17.09
C GLU A 26 -24.56 -9.87 17.26
N GLY A 27 -24.39 -8.80 16.50
CA GLY A 27 -25.27 -7.62 16.65
C GLY A 27 -25.00 -6.76 17.88
N GLY A 28 -24.08 -7.14 18.77
CA GLY A 28 -23.75 -6.38 19.99
C GLY A 28 -23.02 -5.05 19.76
N GLY A 29 -22.86 -4.62 18.51
CA GLY A 29 -22.27 -3.32 18.15
C GLY A 29 -20.75 -3.25 18.24
N LYS A 30 -20.02 -4.38 18.30
CA LYS A 30 -18.54 -4.43 18.41
C LYS A 30 -17.87 -3.64 17.27
N THR A 31 -18.19 -3.96 16.03
CA THR A 31 -17.66 -3.31 14.84
C THR A 31 -18.02 -1.83 14.78
N THR A 32 -19.28 -1.49 15.11
CA THR A 32 -19.78 -0.11 15.14
C THR A 32 -19.03 0.73 16.18
N LEU A 33 -18.71 0.17 17.33
CA LEU A 33 -17.97 0.85 18.40
C LEU A 33 -16.59 1.28 17.92
N VAL A 34 -15.86 0.37 17.25
CA VAL A 34 -14.52 0.66 16.70
C VAL A 34 -14.60 1.70 15.58
N GLN A 35 -15.61 1.60 14.70
CA GLN A 35 -15.85 2.59 13.64
C GLN A 35 -16.12 3.99 14.18
N VAL A 36 -16.92 4.10 15.23
CA VAL A 36 -17.22 5.38 15.90
C VAL A 36 -15.95 5.95 16.52
N LEU A 37 -15.15 5.13 17.21
CA LEU A 37 -13.91 5.56 17.83
C LEU A 37 -12.90 6.03 16.78
N ALA A 38 -12.69 5.27 15.72
CA ALA A 38 -11.79 5.63 14.64
C ALA A 38 -12.17 6.98 14.00
N ARG A 39 -13.48 7.19 13.79
CA ARG A 39 -14.01 8.45 13.26
C ARG A 39 -13.76 9.63 14.20
N HIS A 40 -13.93 9.44 15.51
CA HIS A 40 -13.64 10.47 16.51
C HIS A 40 -12.14 10.80 16.61
N CYS A 41 -11.27 9.81 16.43
CA CYS A 41 -9.83 10.00 16.42
C CYS A 41 -9.29 10.51 15.07
N GLY A 42 -10.11 10.62 14.03
CA GLY A 42 -9.66 10.96 12.68
C GLY A 42 -8.76 9.89 12.05
N ALA A 43 -8.82 8.64 12.56
CA ALA A 43 -8.00 7.53 12.10
C ALA A 43 -8.67 6.81 10.92
N THR A 44 -7.86 6.38 9.96
CA THR A 44 -8.31 5.50 8.88
C THR A 44 -8.47 4.10 9.43
N LEU A 45 -9.67 3.52 9.32
CA LEU A 45 -9.96 2.16 9.76
C LEU A 45 -10.08 1.22 8.57
N ARG A 46 -9.30 0.15 8.56
CA ARG A 46 -9.42 -0.97 7.63
C ARG A 46 -10.11 -2.14 8.32
N VAL A 47 -11.22 -2.59 7.76
CA VAL A 47 -11.96 -3.75 8.26
C VAL A 47 -11.65 -4.95 7.36
N LEU A 48 -11.16 -6.02 7.96
CA LEU A 48 -10.85 -7.29 7.30
C LEU A 48 -11.74 -8.37 7.92
N ASN A 49 -12.64 -8.93 7.13
CA ASN A 49 -13.52 -10.00 7.56
C ASN A 49 -12.81 -11.33 7.35
N LEU A 50 -12.59 -12.07 8.43
CA LEU A 50 -11.98 -13.39 8.40
C LEU A 50 -13.04 -14.48 8.22
N SER A 51 -12.64 -15.59 7.62
CA SER A 51 -13.50 -16.75 7.35
C SER A 51 -12.69 -18.03 7.42
N HIS A 52 -13.36 -19.17 7.38
CA HIS A 52 -12.70 -20.48 7.29
C HIS A 52 -11.86 -20.68 6.01
N ALA A 53 -12.12 -19.87 4.98
CA ALA A 53 -11.37 -19.92 3.71
C ALA A 53 -10.26 -18.88 3.63
N THR A 54 -10.09 -18.04 4.66
CA THR A 54 -9.02 -17.04 4.70
C THR A 54 -7.66 -17.75 4.79
N ASP A 55 -6.72 -17.37 3.94
CA ASP A 55 -5.36 -17.90 3.96
C ASP A 55 -4.31 -16.85 4.39
N ALA A 56 -3.11 -17.33 4.75
CA ALA A 56 -2.03 -16.47 5.20
C ALA A 56 -1.54 -15.51 4.09
N GLU A 57 -1.60 -15.93 2.83
CA GLU A 57 -1.20 -15.07 1.70
C GLU A 57 -2.19 -13.92 1.49
N GLU A 58 -3.47 -14.15 1.77
CA GLU A 58 -4.49 -13.11 1.70
C GLU A 58 -4.25 -12.04 2.77
N LEU A 59 -3.87 -12.45 3.99
CA LEU A 59 -3.64 -11.53 5.11
C LEU A 59 -2.29 -10.83 5.07
N LEU A 60 -1.21 -11.55 4.78
CA LEU A 60 0.15 -11.00 4.85
C LEU A 60 0.66 -10.53 3.49
N GLY A 61 -0.01 -10.95 2.43
CA GLY A 61 0.47 -10.81 1.07
C GLY A 61 1.26 -12.04 0.62
N GLY A 62 1.40 -12.16 -0.68
CA GLY A 62 2.08 -13.31 -1.29
C GLY A 62 2.75 -12.96 -2.60
N VAL A 63 3.55 -13.90 -3.09
CA VAL A 63 4.20 -13.77 -4.40
C VAL A 63 3.23 -14.28 -5.47
N ARG A 64 2.70 -13.35 -6.27
CA ARG A 64 1.74 -13.66 -7.33
C ARG A 64 2.30 -13.31 -8.71
N PRO A 65 1.87 -14.03 -9.77
CA PRO A 65 2.20 -13.61 -11.11
C PRO A 65 1.53 -12.27 -11.41
N VAL A 66 2.31 -11.31 -11.86
CA VAL A 66 1.83 -9.98 -12.20
C VAL A 66 1.95 -9.75 -13.70
N SER A 67 0.93 -9.15 -14.29
CA SER A 67 0.97 -8.74 -15.68
C SER A 67 1.92 -7.56 -15.87
N VAL A 68 2.49 -7.44 -17.08
CA VAL A 68 3.32 -6.29 -17.45
C VAL A 68 2.52 -4.99 -17.32
N ALA A 69 1.21 -5.03 -17.63
CA ALA A 69 0.30 -3.90 -17.49
C ALA A 69 0.22 -3.40 -16.03
N GLU A 70 0.09 -4.31 -15.06
CA GLU A 70 0.01 -3.96 -13.63
C GLU A 70 1.33 -3.36 -13.12
N VAL A 71 2.47 -3.93 -13.53
CA VAL A 71 3.79 -3.36 -13.18
C VAL A 71 3.96 -1.98 -13.79
N SER A 72 3.52 -1.80 -15.05
CA SER A 72 3.58 -0.51 -15.75
C SER A 72 2.69 0.54 -15.10
N ARG A 73 1.50 0.16 -14.63
CA ARG A 73 0.59 1.04 -13.89
C ARG A 73 1.24 1.56 -12.63
N ARG A 74 1.79 0.66 -11.81
CA ARG A 74 2.47 1.04 -10.55
C ARG A 74 3.67 1.93 -10.80
N LEU A 75 4.46 1.64 -11.83
CA LEU A 75 5.60 2.47 -12.21
C LEU A 75 5.17 3.88 -12.62
N ARG A 76 4.11 3.98 -13.44
CA ARG A 76 3.55 5.26 -13.86
C ARG A 76 3.06 6.08 -12.67
N ASP A 77 2.27 5.47 -11.78
CA ASP A 77 1.69 6.14 -10.62
C ASP A 77 2.80 6.63 -9.67
N ALA A 78 3.77 5.77 -9.35
CA ALA A 78 4.93 6.15 -8.54
C ALA A 78 5.77 7.26 -9.19
N CYS A 79 5.92 7.23 -10.51
CA CYS A 79 6.61 8.28 -11.25
C CYS A 79 5.84 9.62 -11.15
N ALA A 80 4.53 9.61 -11.30
CA ALA A 80 3.69 10.80 -11.21
C ALA A 80 3.72 11.41 -9.80
N GLU A 81 3.62 10.59 -8.75
CA GLU A 81 3.70 11.03 -7.36
C GLU A 81 5.06 11.67 -7.03
N LEU A 82 6.16 10.98 -7.34
CA LEU A 82 7.51 11.50 -7.10
C LEU A 82 7.78 12.76 -7.93
N PHE A 83 7.25 12.81 -9.14
CA PHE A 83 7.41 13.95 -10.02
C PHE A 83 6.69 15.18 -9.46
N ALA A 84 5.43 15.02 -9.01
CA ALA A 84 4.65 16.08 -8.39
C ALA A 84 5.27 16.60 -7.08
N ALA A 85 5.90 15.70 -6.30
CA ALA A 85 6.60 16.06 -5.06
C ALA A 85 7.95 16.77 -5.29
N THR A 86 8.54 16.64 -6.49
CA THR A 86 9.91 17.12 -6.76
C THR A 86 9.95 18.29 -7.75
N PHE A 87 9.06 18.30 -8.72
CA PHE A 87 9.03 19.26 -9.83
C PHE A 87 7.67 19.96 -9.88
N ASP A 88 7.63 21.11 -10.55
CA ASP A 88 6.37 21.79 -10.84
C ASP A 88 5.56 20.94 -11.85
N ALA A 89 4.45 20.39 -11.39
CA ALA A 89 3.60 19.50 -12.19
C ALA A 89 2.94 20.27 -13.37
N ALA A 90 2.60 21.55 -13.18
CA ALA A 90 1.97 22.37 -14.23
C ALA A 90 2.94 22.65 -15.37
N ALA A 91 4.17 23.01 -15.05
CA ALA A 91 5.23 23.24 -16.05
C ALA A 91 5.60 21.97 -16.82
N ASN A 92 5.34 20.78 -16.25
CA ASN A 92 5.72 19.49 -16.81
C ASN A 92 4.52 18.60 -17.22
N ALA A 93 3.32 19.18 -17.32
CA ALA A 93 2.09 18.47 -17.70
C ALA A 93 2.22 17.73 -19.05
N ALA A 94 2.96 18.27 -19.99
CA ALA A 94 3.23 17.63 -21.29
C ALA A 94 3.97 16.29 -21.14
N PHE A 95 4.94 16.20 -20.20
CA PHE A 95 5.69 14.97 -19.93
C PHE A 95 4.79 13.91 -19.28
N LEU A 96 4.03 14.27 -18.26
CA LEU A 96 3.08 13.36 -17.60
C LEU A 96 2.04 12.85 -18.61
N GLY A 97 1.51 13.73 -19.46
CA GLY A 97 0.59 13.34 -20.54
C GLY A 97 1.19 12.39 -21.59
N VAL A 98 2.52 12.39 -21.78
CA VAL A 98 3.19 11.38 -22.64
C VAL A 98 3.20 10.01 -21.96
N LEU A 99 3.45 9.94 -20.66
CA LEU A 99 3.38 8.69 -19.89
C LEU A 99 1.97 8.10 -19.89
N ASP A 100 0.95 8.93 -19.68
CA ASP A 100 -0.44 8.49 -19.68
C ASP A 100 -0.89 7.96 -21.06
N ARG A 101 -0.53 8.67 -22.13
CA ARG A 101 -0.80 8.19 -23.50
C ARG A 101 -0.06 6.90 -23.83
N ALA A 102 1.19 6.75 -23.39
CA ALA A 102 1.94 5.51 -23.58
C ALA A 102 1.27 4.35 -22.83
N PHE A 103 0.81 4.60 -21.61
CA PHE A 103 0.09 3.61 -20.81
C PHE A 103 -1.25 3.23 -21.48
N ALA A 104 -2.04 4.19 -21.92
CA ALA A 104 -3.32 3.96 -22.61
C ALA A 104 -3.14 3.18 -23.92
N ALA A 105 -2.01 3.39 -24.61
CA ALA A 105 -1.65 2.64 -25.82
C ALA A 105 -1.01 1.27 -25.53
N SER A 106 -0.90 0.85 -24.27
CA SER A 106 -0.21 -0.38 -23.85
C SER A 106 1.27 -0.46 -24.31
N ASP A 107 1.90 0.68 -24.53
CA ASP A 107 3.33 0.77 -24.88
C ASP A 107 4.18 0.78 -23.60
N TRP A 108 4.30 -0.40 -23.00
CA TRP A 108 5.00 -0.58 -21.72
C TRP A 108 6.47 -0.20 -21.78
N ALA A 109 7.13 -0.45 -22.91
CA ALA A 109 8.52 -0.06 -23.12
C ALA A 109 8.68 1.47 -23.13
N LYS A 110 7.71 2.20 -23.65
CA LYS A 110 7.70 3.66 -23.63
C LYS A 110 7.43 4.22 -22.23
N VAL A 111 6.55 3.55 -21.44
CA VAL A 111 6.34 3.87 -20.02
C VAL A 111 7.65 3.71 -19.25
N ALA A 112 8.35 2.58 -19.39
CA ALA A 112 9.62 2.33 -18.73
C ALA A 112 10.69 3.38 -19.09
N ARG A 113 10.86 3.67 -20.38
CA ARG A 113 11.80 4.69 -20.85
C ARG A 113 11.45 6.10 -20.39
N GLY A 114 10.15 6.41 -20.30
CA GLY A 114 9.66 7.67 -19.77
C GLY A 114 10.03 7.85 -18.30
N ALA A 115 9.79 6.84 -17.47
CA ALA A 115 10.17 6.85 -16.06
C ALA A 115 11.71 6.95 -15.89
N ALA A 116 12.50 6.23 -16.70
CA ALA A 116 13.95 6.35 -16.68
C ALA A 116 14.43 7.77 -17.00
N LYS A 117 13.84 8.43 -18.00
CA LYS A 117 14.13 9.84 -18.32
C LYS A 117 13.79 10.79 -17.16
N ALA A 118 12.71 10.54 -16.42
CA ALA A 118 12.39 11.31 -15.22
C ALA A 118 13.47 11.15 -14.14
N CYS A 119 13.97 9.93 -13.92
CA CYS A 119 15.08 9.66 -13.00
C CYS A 119 16.36 10.38 -13.41
N ASP A 120 16.69 10.41 -14.71
CA ASP A 120 17.84 11.16 -15.23
C ASP A 120 17.70 12.68 -15.03
N ALA A 121 16.50 13.21 -15.26
CA ALA A 121 16.21 14.62 -15.02
C ALA A 121 16.36 14.97 -13.53
N TYR A 122 15.86 14.09 -12.64
CA TYR A 122 16.08 14.23 -11.19
C TYR A 122 17.56 14.24 -10.84
N THR A 123 18.35 13.29 -11.33
CA THR A 123 19.78 13.18 -11.05
C THR A 123 20.55 14.42 -11.52
N LYS A 124 20.17 15.01 -12.67
CA LYS A 124 20.75 16.24 -13.18
C LYS A 124 20.39 17.46 -12.32
N SER A 125 19.15 17.52 -11.82
CA SER A 125 18.68 18.63 -10.97
C SER A 125 19.18 18.52 -9.53
N SER A 126 19.35 17.29 -9.00
CA SER A 126 19.79 17.03 -7.63
C SER A 126 21.21 17.53 -7.34
N LYS A 127 22.07 17.56 -8.38
CA LYS A 127 23.42 18.15 -8.28
C LYS A 127 23.40 19.65 -7.97
N ARG A 128 22.28 20.33 -8.15
CA ARG A 128 22.10 21.78 -7.94
C ARG A 128 21.23 22.13 -6.72
N ARG A 129 20.55 21.17 -6.10
CA ARG A 129 19.66 21.38 -4.96
C ARG A 129 20.00 20.40 -3.84
N LYS A 130 19.95 20.87 -2.57
CA LYS A 130 19.91 19.97 -1.41
C LYS A 130 18.53 19.32 -1.37
N LEU A 131 18.46 18.05 -1.71
CA LEU A 131 17.22 17.29 -1.75
C LEU A 131 17.12 16.40 -0.51
N ASP A 132 15.87 16.11 -0.11
CA ASP A 132 15.57 15.26 1.03
C ASP A 132 16.01 13.80 0.77
N ALA A 133 16.53 13.14 1.81
CA ALA A 133 17.01 11.76 1.74
C ALA A 133 15.88 10.79 1.32
N GLY A 134 14.63 11.04 1.75
CA GLY A 134 13.46 10.25 1.38
C GLY A 134 13.15 10.33 -0.12
N GLN A 135 13.21 11.51 -0.70
CA GLN A 135 13.01 11.70 -2.14
C GLN A 135 14.10 10.99 -2.95
N THR A 136 15.35 11.08 -2.51
CA THR A 136 16.47 10.39 -3.17
C THR A 136 16.29 8.87 -3.22
N ALA A 137 15.84 8.27 -2.10
CA ALA A 137 15.54 6.85 -2.04
C ALA A 137 14.35 6.46 -2.95
N GLY A 138 13.31 7.30 -3.03
CA GLY A 138 12.16 7.11 -3.92
C GLY A 138 12.57 7.07 -5.39
N TRP A 139 13.37 8.03 -5.84
CA TRP A 139 13.87 8.09 -7.22
C TRP A 139 14.82 6.94 -7.57
N ALA A 140 15.65 6.48 -6.63
CA ALA A 140 16.49 5.31 -6.82
C ALA A 140 15.67 4.02 -7.01
N ARG A 141 14.60 3.84 -6.20
CA ARG A 141 13.66 2.72 -6.38
C ARG A 141 12.95 2.78 -7.72
N LEU A 142 12.48 3.95 -8.14
CA LEU A 142 11.82 4.15 -9.42
C LEU A 142 12.74 3.79 -10.58
N ALA A 143 14.02 4.17 -10.54
CA ALA A 143 15.01 3.81 -11.56
C ALA A 143 15.19 2.29 -11.67
N THR A 144 15.30 1.59 -10.54
CA THR A 144 15.40 0.12 -10.51
C THR A 144 14.13 -0.54 -11.08
N GLN A 145 12.94 -0.02 -10.75
CA GLN A 145 11.67 -0.51 -11.27
C GLN A 145 11.54 -0.28 -12.78
N ALA A 146 11.96 0.88 -13.28
CA ALA A 146 11.94 1.21 -14.70
C ALA A 146 12.85 0.25 -15.50
N GLN A 147 14.07 -0.01 -15.03
CA GLN A 147 14.99 -0.98 -15.64
C GLN A 147 14.42 -2.40 -15.63
N SER A 148 13.78 -2.79 -14.51
CA SER A 148 13.12 -4.11 -14.40
C SER A 148 11.99 -4.25 -15.41
N LEU A 149 11.16 -3.23 -15.59
CA LEU A 149 10.08 -3.23 -16.57
C LEU A 149 10.63 -3.30 -18.00
N GLU A 150 11.69 -2.56 -18.30
CA GLU A 150 12.31 -2.56 -19.63
C GLU A 150 12.82 -3.96 -20.02
N ARG A 151 13.50 -4.66 -19.09
CA ARG A 151 13.92 -6.05 -19.31
C ARG A 151 12.73 -6.99 -19.54
N ARG A 152 11.64 -6.82 -18.78
CA ARG A 152 10.42 -7.63 -18.96
C ARG A 152 9.75 -7.39 -20.30
N CYS A 153 9.77 -6.17 -20.81
CA CYS A 153 9.26 -5.88 -22.15
C CYS A 153 10.08 -6.55 -23.25
N ALA A 154 11.38 -6.77 -23.02
CA ALA A 154 12.26 -7.50 -23.94
C ALA A 154 12.04 -9.03 -23.93
N GLU A 155 11.53 -9.58 -22.80
CA GLU A 155 11.30 -11.01 -22.61
C GLU A 155 9.82 -11.28 -22.26
N PRO A 156 8.86 -11.11 -23.18
CA PRO A 156 7.42 -11.13 -22.89
C PRO A 156 6.88 -12.49 -22.39
N HIS A 157 7.60 -13.58 -22.64
CA HIS A 157 7.20 -14.92 -22.22
C HIS A 157 7.63 -15.29 -20.78
N ARG A 158 8.42 -14.46 -20.14
CA ARG A 158 8.87 -14.71 -18.76
C ARG A 158 7.83 -14.26 -17.78
N LEU A 159 7.22 -15.21 -17.05
CA LEU A 159 6.30 -14.90 -15.94
C LEU A 159 7.02 -14.01 -14.94
N ALA A 160 6.41 -12.88 -14.67
CA ALA A 160 6.87 -11.97 -13.66
C ALA A 160 6.12 -12.25 -12.37
N PHE A 161 6.84 -12.53 -11.30
CA PHE A 161 6.30 -12.62 -9.97
C PHE A 161 6.64 -11.35 -9.20
N ALA A 162 5.69 -10.84 -8.44
CA ALA A 162 5.93 -9.75 -7.51
C ALA A 162 5.23 -10.07 -6.19
N PHE A 163 5.84 -9.64 -5.11
CA PHE A 163 5.15 -9.64 -3.83
C PHE A 163 4.02 -8.62 -3.89
N MET A 164 2.81 -9.09 -3.61
CA MET A 164 1.61 -8.29 -3.49
C MET A 164 1.31 -8.12 -2.01
N ALA A 165 1.53 -6.92 -1.51
CA ALA A 165 1.15 -6.60 -0.13
C ALA A 165 -0.37 -6.78 0.02
N SER A 166 -0.77 -7.32 1.15
CA SER A 166 -2.18 -7.43 1.52
C SER A 166 -2.72 -6.10 2.02
N ALA A 167 -4.03 -6.04 2.20
CA ALA A 167 -4.67 -4.89 2.85
C ALA A 167 -4.17 -4.67 4.28
N LEU A 168 -3.81 -5.75 4.99
CA LEU A 168 -3.21 -5.70 6.33
C LEU A 168 -1.80 -5.10 6.29
N ALA A 169 -0.94 -5.59 5.40
CA ALA A 169 0.42 -5.08 5.24
C ALA A 169 0.44 -3.61 4.80
N ASP A 170 -0.46 -3.22 3.89
CA ASP A 170 -0.62 -1.84 3.46
C ASP A 170 -1.11 -0.93 4.60
N ALA A 171 -2.05 -1.40 5.41
CA ALA A 171 -2.55 -0.66 6.57
C ALA A 171 -1.45 -0.46 7.63
N ALA A 172 -0.70 -1.52 7.93
CA ALA A 172 0.43 -1.45 8.86
C ALA A 172 1.51 -0.47 8.40
N ALA A 173 1.86 -0.48 7.11
CA ALA A 173 2.83 0.44 6.53
C ALA A 173 2.40 1.91 6.57
N LYS A 174 1.10 2.18 6.54
CA LYS A 174 0.51 3.54 6.60
C LYS A 174 0.20 4.00 8.03
N GLY A 175 0.23 3.10 9.00
CA GLY A 175 -0.21 3.36 10.37
C GLY A 175 -1.74 3.46 10.49
N ASP A 176 -2.49 2.86 9.57
CA ASP A 176 -3.94 2.78 9.64
C ASP A 176 -4.37 1.81 10.76
N TRP A 177 -5.54 2.03 11.33
CA TRP A 177 -6.13 1.06 12.25
C TRP A 177 -6.66 -0.13 11.48
N VAL A 178 -6.49 -1.32 12.05
CA VAL A 178 -7.01 -2.56 11.49
C VAL A 178 -7.98 -3.20 12.45
N LEU A 179 -9.17 -3.54 11.95
CA LEU A 179 -10.16 -4.36 12.63
C LEU A 179 -10.24 -5.72 11.92
N LEU A 180 -9.85 -6.77 12.63
CA LEU A 180 -10.07 -8.14 12.19
C LEU A 180 -11.42 -8.58 12.72
N ASP A 181 -12.41 -8.68 11.84
CA ASP A 181 -13.76 -9.11 12.22
C ASP A 181 -13.89 -10.62 12.02
N GLU A 182 -14.71 -11.28 12.85
CA GLU A 182 -14.92 -12.73 12.85
C GLU A 182 -13.62 -13.54 13.01
N VAL A 183 -12.72 -13.09 13.89
CA VAL A 183 -11.40 -13.73 14.14
C VAL A 183 -11.53 -15.20 14.57
N ASN A 184 -12.64 -15.58 15.20
CA ASN A 184 -12.97 -16.96 15.60
C ASN A 184 -13.18 -17.91 14.41
N LEU A 185 -13.47 -17.40 13.21
CA LEU A 185 -13.65 -18.21 11.99
C LEU A 185 -12.34 -18.47 11.27
N ALA A 186 -11.28 -17.73 11.57
CA ALA A 186 -9.99 -17.92 10.89
C ALA A 186 -9.33 -19.23 11.28
N PRO A 187 -8.68 -19.92 10.33
CA PRO A 187 -7.86 -21.11 10.62
C PRO A 187 -6.75 -20.79 11.63
N GLY A 188 -6.40 -21.77 12.47
CA GLY A 188 -5.42 -21.57 13.55
C GLY A 188 -4.02 -21.23 13.07
N ASP A 189 -3.60 -21.74 11.93
CA ASP A 189 -2.33 -21.43 11.27
C ASP A 189 -2.29 -19.96 10.80
N VAL A 190 -3.39 -19.44 10.27
CA VAL A 190 -3.54 -18.03 9.87
C VAL A 190 -3.42 -17.12 11.10
N LEU A 191 -4.05 -17.50 12.23
CA LEU A 191 -3.95 -16.73 13.47
C LEU A 191 -2.53 -16.69 14.02
N GLN A 192 -1.76 -17.80 13.90
CA GLN A 192 -0.37 -17.82 14.32
C GLN A 192 0.49 -16.80 13.56
N HIS A 193 0.21 -16.57 12.29
CA HIS A 193 0.91 -15.55 11.49
C HIS A 193 0.58 -14.12 11.90
N LEU A 194 -0.51 -13.89 12.62
CA LEU A 194 -0.90 -12.56 13.12
C LEU A 194 -0.25 -12.23 14.47
N LEU A 195 0.18 -13.22 15.25
CA LEU A 195 0.76 -13.00 16.57
C LEU A 195 1.93 -12.01 16.58
N PRO A 196 2.90 -12.06 15.64
CA PRO A 196 4.01 -11.09 15.64
C PRO A 196 3.59 -9.64 15.35
N LEU A 197 2.37 -9.42 14.87
CA LEU A 197 1.83 -8.07 14.63
C LEU A 197 1.16 -7.49 15.89
N LEU A 198 0.93 -8.32 16.90
CA LEU A 198 0.28 -7.94 18.16
C LEU A 198 1.28 -7.70 19.30
N GLU A 199 2.55 -8.03 19.09
CA GLU A 199 3.68 -7.78 20.00
C GLU A 199 4.38 -6.45 19.69
#